data_192c2f3e281d24e7f5829ef09cf8b3f9
#
_entry.id   192c2f3e281d24e7f5829ef09cf8b3f9
#
_cell.length_a   1.000
_cell.length_b   1.000
_cell.length_c   1.000
_cell.angle_alpha   90.00
_cell.angle_beta   90.00
_cell.angle_gamma   90.00
#
_symmetry.space_group_name_H-M   'P 1'
#
loop_
_entity.id
_entity.type
_entity.pdbx_description
1 polymer ?
#
loop_
_entity_poly.entity_id
_entity_poly.type
_entity_poly.pdbx_seq_one_letter_code
_entity_poly.pdbx_strand_id
1 'polypeptide(L)'
;MANEVPFPSTDHVIKYPDMWTDIAVNEIPKYLRELANKYNMHFKLVSDIEMAMFNEKCCLLFGVDRDIIMITITFLERGKRVEYGVDNYLILKFDSSDREGIDFNTKYLSQKVRNRLTVIARGLDSKWSSLLQGDMSWFEGYKRSRWFSERHNYVEERNKILDEIVAWQVALR
;
A
#
# COMPACT_ATOMS: atom_id res chain seq x y z
N MET A 1 -11.88 -12.44 21.02
CA MET A 1 -11.86 -11.03 20.61
C MET A 1 -10.60 -10.83 19.78
N ALA A 2 -10.74 -10.46 18.54
CA ALA A 2 -9.59 -10.07 17.75
C ALA A 2 -8.96 -8.84 18.43
N ASN A 3 -7.68 -8.90 18.76
CA ASN A 3 -6.95 -7.73 19.20
C ASN A 3 -6.95 -6.76 18.01
N GLU A 4 -7.79 -5.75 18.07
CA GLU A 4 -7.76 -4.68 17.09
C GLU A 4 -6.35 -4.09 17.09
N VAL A 5 -5.68 -4.15 15.95
CA VAL A 5 -4.47 -3.39 15.75
C VAL A 5 -4.88 -1.93 15.87
N PRO A 6 -4.38 -1.18 16.87
CA PRO A 6 -4.82 0.18 17.06
C PRO A 6 -4.44 0.99 15.81
N PHE A 7 -5.40 1.78 15.32
CA PHE A 7 -5.10 2.80 14.32
C PHE A 7 -3.98 3.70 14.86
N PRO A 8 -3.10 4.19 13.98
CA PRO A 8 -2.10 5.15 14.40
C PRO A 8 -2.81 6.32 15.08
N SER A 9 -2.43 6.60 16.33
CA SER A 9 -2.90 7.83 16.97
C SER A 9 -2.44 9.01 16.12
N THR A 10 -3.28 10.01 15.98
CA THR A 10 -2.96 11.28 15.30
C THR A 10 -1.88 12.07 16.06
N ASP A 11 -1.41 11.55 17.16
CA ASP A 11 -0.43 12.17 18.07
C ASP A 11 1.04 11.99 17.64
N HIS A 12 1.31 11.34 16.51
CA HIS A 12 2.62 11.46 15.90
C HIS A 12 2.77 12.91 15.43
N VAL A 13 3.42 13.70 16.27
CA VAL A 13 3.82 15.05 15.93
C VAL A 13 4.69 14.96 14.68
N ILE A 14 4.07 15.24 13.54
CA ILE A 14 4.76 15.46 12.29
C ILE A 14 5.65 16.67 12.54
N LYS A 15 6.94 16.46 12.76
CA LYS A 15 7.88 17.52 13.13
C LYS A 15 7.98 18.62 12.08
N TYR A 16 7.62 18.30 10.84
CA TYR A 16 7.56 19.23 9.72
C TYR A 16 6.38 18.82 8.84
N PRO A 17 5.42 19.74 8.58
CA PRO A 17 4.39 19.48 7.59
C PRO A 17 5.06 19.44 6.21
N ASP A 18 5.55 18.27 5.84
CA ASP A 18 6.01 17.96 4.51
C ASP A 18 4.78 17.58 3.69
N MET A 19 4.72 18.03 2.46
CA MET A 19 3.68 17.67 1.50
C MET A 19 3.57 16.15 1.33
N TRP A 20 4.68 15.43 1.41
CA TRP A 20 4.73 13.96 1.30
C TRP A 20 4.08 13.28 2.49
N THR A 21 4.30 13.80 3.68
CA THR A 21 3.66 13.31 4.90
C THR A 21 2.16 13.55 4.87
N ASP A 22 1.72 14.73 4.41
CA ASP A 22 0.30 15.04 4.23
C ASP A 22 -0.37 14.07 3.24
N ILE A 23 0.29 13.75 2.13
CA ILE A 23 -0.18 12.77 1.17
C ILE A 23 -0.30 11.38 1.82
N ALA A 24 0.73 10.93 2.53
CA ALA A 24 0.71 9.61 3.17
C ALA A 24 -0.40 9.52 4.23
N VAL A 25 -0.55 10.53 5.06
CA VAL A 25 -1.51 10.53 6.18
C VAL A 25 -2.95 10.73 5.71
N ASN A 26 -3.18 11.66 4.78
CA ASN A 26 -4.53 12.13 4.44
C ASN A 26 -5.01 11.66 3.06
N GLU A 27 -4.20 11.78 2.03
CA GLU A 27 -4.64 11.51 0.67
C GLU A 27 -4.72 10.00 0.39
N ILE A 28 -3.74 9.20 0.83
CA ILE A 28 -3.77 7.75 0.60
C ILE A 28 -4.99 7.12 1.26
N PRO A 29 -5.27 7.31 2.56
CA PRO A 29 -6.48 6.74 3.16
C PRO A 29 -7.76 7.27 2.54
N LYS A 30 -7.80 8.54 2.14
CA LYS A 30 -8.98 9.14 1.51
C LYS A 30 -9.34 8.48 0.19
N TYR A 31 -8.36 8.32 -0.70
CA TYR A 31 -8.59 7.77 -2.04
C TYR A 31 -8.73 6.25 -2.08
N LEU A 32 -8.16 5.54 -1.09
CA LEU A 32 -8.26 4.09 -0.99
C LEU A 32 -9.35 3.62 -0.02
N ARG A 33 -10.12 4.51 0.59
CA ARG A 33 -11.12 4.17 1.62
C ARG A 33 -12.19 3.21 1.13
N GLU A 34 -12.76 3.44 -0.04
CA GLU A 34 -13.81 2.57 -0.59
C GLU A 34 -13.26 1.17 -0.87
N LEU A 35 -12.06 1.11 -1.42
CA LEU A 35 -11.35 -0.15 -1.63
C LEU A 35 -11.09 -0.87 -0.30
N ALA A 36 -10.56 -0.17 0.68
CA ALA A 36 -10.30 -0.72 2.00
C ALA A 36 -11.57 -1.26 2.66
N ASN A 37 -12.67 -0.51 2.61
CA ASN A 37 -13.95 -0.95 3.15
C ASN A 37 -14.46 -2.22 2.45
N LYS A 38 -14.36 -2.29 1.13
CA LYS A 38 -14.81 -3.44 0.34
C LYS A 38 -14.07 -4.73 0.70
N TYR A 39 -12.79 -4.65 1.03
CA TYR A 39 -11.94 -5.80 1.35
C TYR A 39 -11.60 -5.92 2.84
N ASN A 40 -12.32 -5.23 3.72
CA ASN A 40 -12.10 -5.23 5.17
C ASN A 40 -10.65 -4.90 5.57
N MET A 41 -10.08 -3.91 4.91
CA MET A 41 -8.71 -3.48 5.16
C MET A 41 -8.66 -2.29 6.12
N HIS A 42 -7.58 -2.24 6.89
CA HIS A 42 -7.27 -1.17 7.83
C HIS A 42 -6.11 -0.35 7.32
N PHE A 43 -6.00 0.89 7.79
CA PHE A 43 -4.85 1.74 7.53
C PHE A 43 -3.99 1.90 8.79
N LYS A 44 -2.68 1.90 8.61
CA LYS A 44 -1.73 2.24 9.66
C LYS A 44 -0.53 2.98 9.06
N LEU A 45 -0.20 4.14 9.63
CA LEU A 45 1.00 4.87 9.24
C LEU A 45 2.24 4.08 9.71
N VAL A 46 3.17 3.86 8.80
CA VAL A 46 4.37 3.03 9.01
C VAL A 46 5.61 3.91 9.12
N SER A 47 5.64 4.98 8.34
CA SER A 47 6.65 6.04 8.40
C SER A 47 6.02 7.35 7.95
N ASP A 48 6.79 8.45 7.99
CA ASP A 48 6.30 9.77 7.58
C ASP A 48 5.75 9.82 6.15
N ILE A 49 6.19 8.89 5.31
CA ILE A 49 5.85 8.84 3.88
C ILE A 49 5.22 7.51 3.45
N GLU A 50 4.93 6.60 4.38
CA GLU A 50 4.39 5.27 4.05
C GLU A 50 3.14 4.95 4.87
N MET A 51 2.10 4.52 4.18
CA MET A 51 0.84 4.05 4.75
C MET A 51 0.64 2.57 4.43
N ALA A 52 0.43 1.75 5.45
CA ALA A 52 -0.02 0.37 5.28
C ALA A 52 -1.54 0.31 5.10
N MET A 53 -1.99 -0.48 4.14
CA MET A 53 -3.38 -0.93 3.99
C MET A 53 -3.39 -2.45 4.08
N PHE A 54 -4.05 -3.00 5.08
CA PHE A 54 -3.94 -4.43 5.40
C PHE A 54 -5.22 -5.03 5.96
N ASN A 55 -5.38 -6.31 5.73
CA ASN A 55 -6.35 -7.17 6.38
C ASN A 55 -5.65 -8.45 6.89
N GLU A 56 -6.39 -9.45 7.31
CA GLU A 56 -5.84 -10.72 7.81
C GLU A 56 -4.98 -11.50 6.79
N LYS A 57 -5.11 -11.19 5.49
CA LYS A 57 -4.53 -11.98 4.38
C LYS A 57 -3.52 -11.23 3.54
N CYS A 58 -3.61 -9.91 3.49
CA CYS A 58 -2.81 -9.07 2.62
C CYS A 58 -2.33 -7.80 3.37
N CYS A 59 -1.12 -7.36 3.08
CA CYS A 59 -0.61 -6.07 3.52
C CYS A 59 0.13 -5.38 2.38
N LEU A 60 -0.39 -4.25 1.96
CA LEU A 60 0.23 -3.36 0.98
C LEU A 60 0.71 -2.09 1.66
N LEU A 61 1.90 -1.65 1.31
CA LEU A 61 2.48 -0.37 1.72
C LEU A 61 2.43 0.59 0.54
N PHE A 62 1.90 1.77 0.78
CA PHE A 62 1.89 2.86 -0.18
C PHE A 62 2.88 3.91 0.28
N GLY A 63 3.99 4.01 -0.44
CA GLY A 63 5.03 5.00 -0.20
C GLY A 63 4.91 6.17 -1.17
N VAL A 64 5.26 7.37 -0.72
CA VAL A 64 5.23 8.58 -1.52
C VAL A 64 6.66 9.04 -1.79
N ASP A 65 7.01 9.17 -3.06
CA ASP A 65 8.24 9.82 -3.51
C ASP A 65 7.92 10.78 -4.66
N ARG A 66 7.96 12.07 -4.38
CA ARG A 66 7.56 13.13 -5.32
C ARG A 66 6.11 12.96 -5.77
N ASP A 67 5.89 12.74 -7.07
CA ASP A 67 4.58 12.45 -7.64
C ASP A 67 4.34 10.95 -7.86
N ILE A 68 5.23 10.10 -7.37
CA ILE A 68 5.18 8.65 -7.53
C ILE A 68 4.58 8.03 -6.28
N ILE A 69 3.67 7.10 -6.46
CA ILE A 69 3.18 6.21 -5.41
C ILE A 69 3.82 4.84 -5.63
N MET A 70 4.68 4.47 -4.70
CA MET A 70 5.28 3.14 -4.67
C MET A 70 4.34 2.17 -3.95
N ILE A 71 4.24 0.96 -4.45
CA ILE A 71 3.45 -0.10 -3.81
C ILE A 71 4.40 -1.24 -3.45
N THR A 72 4.44 -1.57 -2.17
CA THR A 72 5.21 -2.69 -1.65
C THR A 72 4.25 -3.69 -1.01
N ILE A 73 4.41 -4.97 -1.30
CA ILE A 73 3.72 -6.02 -0.56
C ILE A 73 4.64 -6.57 0.53
N THR A 74 4.09 -6.83 1.71
CA THR A 74 4.82 -7.47 2.81
C THR A 74 4.05 -8.70 3.32
N PHE A 75 4.79 -9.77 3.60
CA PHE A 75 4.24 -11.01 4.15
C PHE A 75 5.36 -11.85 4.78
N LEU A 76 5.01 -12.98 5.38
CA LEU A 76 6.00 -13.96 5.86
C LEU A 76 6.38 -14.96 4.78
N GLU A 77 7.67 -15.07 4.52
CA GLU A 77 8.26 -16.13 3.71
C GLU A 77 9.23 -16.92 4.58
N ARG A 78 8.97 -18.20 4.77
CA ARG A 78 9.78 -19.09 5.64
C ARG A 78 10.00 -18.52 7.05
N GLY A 79 8.95 -17.94 7.63
CA GLY A 79 8.98 -17.37 8.99
C GLY A 79 9.69 -16.03 9.13
N LYS A 80 10.12 -15.41 8.02
CA LYS A 80 10.71 -14.08 8.00
C LYS A 80 9.83 -13.12 7.22
N ARG A 81 9.67 -11.89 7.71
CA ARG A 81 8.98 -10.85 6.97
C ARG A 81 9.84 -10.42 5.78
N VAL A 82 9.21 -10.40 4.63
CA VAL A 82 9.79 -9.95 3.36
C VAL A 82 8.99 -8.80 2.79
N GLU A 83 9.62 -7.99 1.96
CA GLU A 83 9.01 -6.86 1.27
C GLU A 83 9.43 -6.86 -0.19
N TYR A 84 8.44 -6.67 -1.07
CA TYR A 84 8.68 -6.64 -2.52
C TYR A 84 7.98 -5.42 -3.14
N GLY A 85 8.73 -4.64 -3.92
CA GLY A 85 8.18 -3.51 -4.70
C GLY A 85 7.40 -4.03 -5.89
N VAL A 86 6.09 -3.85 -5.89
CA VAL A 86 5.19 -4.47 -6.87
C VAL A 86 4.49 -3.48 -7.79
N ASP A 87 4.65 -2.17 -7.57
CA ASP A 87 3.96 -1.13 -8.32
C ASP A 87 4.04 -1.31 -9.84
N ASN A 88 5.24 -1.48 -10.38
CA ASN A 88 5.43 -1.64 -11.82
C ASN A 88 4.78 -2.92 -12.36
N TYR A 89 4.79 -3.99 -11.60
CA TYR A 89 4.16 -5.24 -12.01
C TYR A 89 2.62 -5.19 -11.97
N LEU A 90 2.07 -4.58 -10.92
CA LEU A 90 0.62 -4.44 -10.79
C LEU A 90 0.04 -3.55 -11.89
N ILE A 91 0.71 -2.46 -12.21
CA ILE A 91 0.29 -1.49 -13.22
C ILE A 91 0.22 -2.09 -14.63
N LEU A 92 0.98 -3.14 -14.94
CA LEU A 92 0.94 -3.80 -16.25
C LEU A 92 -0.46 -4.32 -16.63
N LYS A 93 -1.30 -4.64 -15.66
CA LYS A 93 -2.68 -5.11 -15.93
C LYS A 93 -3.70 -3.98 -15.97
N PHE A 94 -3.34 -2.76 -15.59
CA PHE A 94 -4.26 -1.63 -15.64
C PHE A 94 -4.53 -1.23 -17.10
N ASP A 95 -5.77 -0.97 -17.40
CA ASP A 95 -6.22 -0.63 -18.74
C ASP A 95 -6.90 0.74 -18.82
N SER A 96 -7.49 1.04 -19.95
CA SER A 96 -8.16 2.33 -20.19
C SER A 96 -9.34 2.57 -19.25
N SER A 97 -10.03 1.52 -18.81
CA SER A 97 -11.16 1.66 -17.89
C SER A 97 -10.72 2.16 -16.50
N ASP A 98 -9.53 1.73 -16.06
CA ASP A 98 -8.95 2.19 -14.79
C ASP A 98 -8.53 3.66 -14.84
N ARG A 99 -8.30 4.20 -16.02
CA ARG A 99 -7.85 5.57 -16.30
C ARG A 99 -8.97 6.51 -16.78
N GLU A 100 -10.16 6.01 -16.95
CA GLU A 100 -11.28 6.79 -17.48
C GLU A 100 -11.55 8.06 -16.70
N GLY A 101 -11.70 9.20 -17.41
CA GLY A 101 -11.97 10.50 -16.80
C GLY A 101 -10.79 11.15 -16.08
N ILE A 102 -9.58 10.61 -16.20
CA ILE A 102 -8.38 11.15 -15.56
C ILE A 102 -7.63 12.07 -16.52
N ASP A 103 -7.39 13.32 -16.10
CA ASP A 103 -6.49 14.24 -16.79
C ASP A 103 -5.04 14.05 -16.34
N PHE A 104 -4.24 13.39 -17.16
CA PHE A 104 -2.81 13.18 -16.90
C PHE A 104 -1.93 14.38 -17.26
N ASN A 105 -2.49 15.41 -17.87
CA ASN A 105 -1.75 16.62 -18.29
C ASN A 105 -1.76 17.74 -17.25
N THR A 106 -2.34 17.48 -16.07
CA THR A 106 -2.35 18.48 -14.99
C THR A 106 -0.94 18.90 -14.59
N LYS A 107 -0.76 20.17 -14.32
CA LYS A 107 0.52 20.75 -13.85
C LYS A 107 0.64 20.66 -12.32
N TYR A 108 -0.46 20.47 -11.61
CA TYR A 108 -0.49 20.49 -10.15
C TYR A 108 -0.06 19.14 -9.58
N LEU A 109 0.97 19.14 -8.76
CA LEU A 109 1.53 17.95 -8.14
C LEU A 109 0.49 17.20 -7.29
N SER A 110 -0.28 17.91 -6.49
CA SER A 110 -1.36 17.34 -5.69
C SER A 110 -2.40 16.61 -6.56
N GLN A 111 -2.76 17.19 -7.71
CA GLN A 111 -3.70 16.55 -8.62
C GLN A 111 -3.09 15.32 -9.32
N LYS A 112 -1.79 15.35 -9.64
CA LYS A 112 -1.08 14.18 -10.17
C LYS A 112 -1.14 13.01 -9.20
N VAL A 113 -0.88 13.26 -7.92
CA VAL A 113 -0.95 12.23 -6.87
C VAL A 113 -2.36 11.68 -6.73
N ARG A 114 -3.37 12.53 -6.66
CA ARG A 114 -4.79 12.13 -6.58
C ARG A 114 -5.19 11.27 -7.77
N ASN A 115 -4.81 11.67 -8.97
CA ASN A 115 -5.06 10.91 -10.19
C ASN A 115 -4.42 9.53 -10.14
N ARG A 116 -3.17 9.43 -9.68
CA ARG A 116 -2.48 8.14 -9.49
C ARG A 116 -3.18 7.25 -8.46
N LEU A 117 -3.55 7.81 -7.33
CA LEU A 117 -4.28 7.06 -6.29
C LEU A 117 -5.64 6.56 -6.79
N THR A 118 -6.35 7.36 -7.59
CA THR A 118 -7.60 6.95 -8.22
C THR A 118 -7.40 5.77 -9.17
N VAL A 119 -6.39 5.83 -10.03
CA VAL A 119 -6.06 4.74 -10.95
C VAL A 119 -5.64 3.48 -10.20
N ILE A 120 -4.83 3.63 -9.16
CA ILE A 120 -4.39 2.52 -8.31
C ILE A 120 -5.60 1.86 -7.64
N ALA A 121 -6.49 2.63 -7.05
CA ALA A 121 -7.69 2.08 -6.39
C ALA A 121 -8.55 1.29 -7.38
N ARG A 122 -8.82 1.83 -8.57
CA ARG A 122 -9.58 1.17 -9.63
C ARG A 122 -8.89 -0.09 -10.14
N GLY A 123 -7.59 -0.01 -10.41
CA GLY A 123 -6.82 -1.15 -10.93
C GLY A 123 -6.66 -2.28 -9.92
N LEU A 124 -6.49 -1.96 -8.64
CA LEU A 124 -6.48 -2.96 -7.57
C LEU A 124 -7.84 -3.66 -7.45
N ASP A 125 -8.93 -2.91 -7.52
CA ASP A 125 -10.28 -3.48 -7.45
C ASP A 125 -10.62 -4.33 -8.68
N SER A 126 -10.32 -3.86 -9.88
CA SER A 126 -10.70 -4.50 -11.14
C SER A 126 -9.80 -5.66 -11.55
N LYS A 127 -8.49 -5.57 -11.30
CA LYS A 127 -7.47 -6.52 -11.81
C LYS A 127 -6.81 -7.35 -10.72
N TRP A 128 -6.82 -6.89 -9.47
CA TRP A 128 -6.06 -7.49 -8.38
C TRP A 128 -6.91 -7.76 -7.12
N SER A 129 -8.22 -7.89 -7.29
CA SER A 129 -9.12 -8.18 -6.17
C SER A 129 -8.76 -9.47 -5.43
N SER A 130 -8.29 -10.48 -6.13
CA SER A 130 -7.84 -11.75 -5.54
C SER A 130 -6.58 -11.55 -4.66
N LEU A 131 -5.65 -10.69 -5.08
CA LEU A 131 -4.46 -10.33 -4.28
C LEU A 131 -4.89 -9.70 -2.95
N LEU A 132 -5.85 -8.79 -2.96
CA LEU A 132 -6.37 -8.16 -1.74
C LEU A 132 -7.06 -9.16 -0.80
N GLN A 133 -7.44 -10.31 -1.32
CA GLN A 133 -8.01 -11.44 -0.57
C GLN A 133 -6.98 -12.52 -0.22
N GLY A 134 -5.68 -12.25 -0.45
CA GLY A 134 -4.58 -13.11 -0.07
C GLY A 134 -4.16 -14.14 -1.12
N ASP A 135 -4.68 -14.06 -2.35
CA ASP A 135 -4.22 -14.93 -3.44
C ASP A 135 -2.80 -14.55 -3.85
N MET A 136 -1.88 -15.50 -3.73
CA MET A 136 -0.47 -15.36 -4.08
C MET A 136 -0.09 -16.08 -5.39
N SER A 137 -1.06 -16.56 -6.16
CA SER A 137 -0.81 -17.30 -7.40
C SER A 137 -0.02 -16.48 -8.46
N TRP A 138 -0.13 -15.16 -8.40
CA TRP A 138 0.59 -14.22 -9.26
C TRP A 138 2.10 -14.11 -8.92
N PHE A 139 2.49 -14.48 -7.70
CA PHE A 139 3.81 -14.16 -7.16
C PHE A 139 4.96 -14.87 -7.91
N GLU A 140 4.75 -16.10 -8.36
CA GLU A 140 5.75 -16.82 -9.17
C GLU A 140 5.99 -16.12 -10.53
N GLY A 141 4.93 -15.59 -11.15
CA GLY A 141 5.06 -14.77 -12.36
C GLY A 141 5.84 -13.48 -12.10
N TYR A 142 5.56 -12.83 -10.97
CA TYR A 142 6.29 -11.63 -10.55
C TYR A 142 7.79 -11.93 -10.32
N LYS A 143 8.13 -13.00 -9.61
CA LYS A 143 9.54 -13.38 -9.38
C LYS A 143 10.34 -13.61 -10.66
N ARG A 144 9.70 -14.07 -11.72
CA ARG A 144 10.33 -14.31 -13.05
C ARG A 144 10.33 -13.06 -13.93
N SER A 145 9.63 -12.03 -13.54
CA SER A 145 9.54 -10.80 -14.33
C SER A 145 10.77 -9.91 -14.17
N ARG A 146 11.00 -9.03 -15.14
CA ARG A 146 12.01 -7.97 -15.02
C ARG A 146 11.71 -6.93 -13.93
N TRP A 147 10.51 -6.97 -13.37
CA TRP A 147 10.03 -6.05 -12.33
C TRP A 147 10.25 -6.56 -10.91
N PHE A 148 10.80 -7.76 -10.76
CA PHE A 148 11.10 -8.32 -9.44
C PHE A 148 12.05 -7.39 -8.68
N SER A 149 11.62 -6.97 -7.49
CA SER A 149 12.37 -6.03 -6.66
C SER A 149 12.15 -6.33 -5.18
N GLU A 150 13.12 -6.98 -4.57
CA GLU A 150 13.15 -7.16 -3.12
C GLU A 150 13.53 -5.83 -2.46
N ARG A 151 12.80 -5.47 -1.40
CA ARG A 151 12.99 -4.24 -0.63
C ARG A 151 13.60 -4.55 0.72
N HIS A 152 14.59 -3.75 1.10
CA HIS A 152 15.19 -3.81 2.41
C HIS A 152 15.10 -2.43 3.05
N ASN A 153 14.59 -2.38 4.27
CA ASN A 153 14.52 -1.15 5.03
C ASN A 153 15.10 -1.38 6.43
N TYR A 154 15.96 -0.49 6.86
CA TYR A 154 16.71 -0.60 8.11
C TYR A 154 16.19 0.33 9.21
N VAL A 155 15.08 1.03 8.97
CA VAL A 155 14.43 1.89 9.98
C VAL A 155 13.70 1.02 10.98
N GLU A 156 14.22 0.95 12.20
CA GLU A 156 13.76 0.03 13.25
C GLU A 156 12.29 0.25 13.62
N GLU A 157 11.87 1.50 13.85
CA GLU A 157 10.49 1.83 14.22
C GLU A 157 9.49 1.42 13.14
N ARG A 158 9.82 1.67 11.88
CA ARG A 158 9.03 1.24 10.73
C ARG A 158 8.89 -0.28 10.70
N ASN A 159 9.99 -0.98 10.83
CA ASN A 159 10.02 -2.44 10.79
C ASN A 159 9.24 -3.05 11.96
N LYS A 160 9.30 -2.47 13.14
CA LYS A 160 8.51 -2.89 14.30
C LYS A 160 7.01 -2.82 14.03
N ILE A 161 6.52 -1.75 13.42
CA ILE A 161 5.11 -1.60 13.07
C ILE A 161 4.69 -2.69 12.08
N LEU A 162 5.51 -2.97 11.07
CA LEU A 162 5.22 -4.03 10.10
C LEU A 162 5.26 -5.42 10.73
N ASP A 163 6.17 -5.67 11.63
CA ASP A 163 6.24 -6.94 12.37
C ASP A 163 4.99 -7.12 13.25
N GLU A 164 4.47 -6.06 13.85
CA GLU A 164 3.20 -6.09 14.60
C GLU A 164 2.00 -6.40 13.70
N ILE A 165 1.93 -5.82 12.49
CA ILE A 165 0.87 -6.13 11.53
C ILE A 165 0.93 -7.61 11.12
N VAL A 166 2.11 -8.10 10.79
CA VAL A 166 2.30 -9.50 10.38
C VAL A 166 2.00 -10.46 11.52
N ALA A 167 2.41 -10.13 12.75
CA ALA A 167 2.08 -10.93 13.93
C ALA A 167 0.57 -11.00 14.17
N TRP A 168 -0.14 -9.89 13.99
CA TRP A 168 -1.60 -9.84 14.05
C TRP A 168 -2.25 -10.73 12.97
N GLN A 169 -1.75 -10.69 11.73
CA GLN A 169 -2.23 -11.55 10.64
C GLN A 169 -2.05 -13.04 10.95
N VAL A 170 -0.91 -13.41 11.54
CA VAL A 170 -0.63 -14.81 11.94
C VAL A 170 -1.58 -15.27 13.05
N ALA A 171 -1.86 -14.40 14.02
CA ALA A 171 -2.74 -14.74 15.15
C ALA A 171 -4.21 -14.99 14.74
N LEU A 172 -4.62 -14.49 13.56
CA LEU A 172 -5.99 -14.68 13.03
C LEU A 172 -6.15 -15.91 12.14
N ARG A 173 -5.07 -16.61 11.81
CA ARG A 173 -5.08 -17.83 10.99
C ARG A 173 -5.22 -19.07 11.85
#